data_e9d2c81f61483451604a32cd09d93895
#
_entry.id   e9d2c81f61483451604a32cd09d93895
#
_cell.length_a   1.000
_cell.length_b   1.000
_cell.length_c   1.000
_cell.angle_alpha   90.00
_cell.angle_beta   90.00
_cell.angle_gamma   90.00
#
_symmetry.space_group_name_H-M   'P 1'
#
loop_
_entity.id
_entity.type
_entity.pdbx_description
1 polymer ?
#
loop_
_entity_poly.entity_id
_entity_poly.type
_entity_poly.pdbx_seq_one_letter_code
_entity_poly.pdbx_strand_id
1 'polypeptide(L)'
;MVSSITTKVKKVISRQAPNAKVVLFGSRARGNAQPDSDWDVLILVDKERITAKDFEEINYPVFEIGFETDQYISPKLYTFKEWEARKFTPFYKNVEREGIIL
;
A
#
# COMPACT_ATOMS: atom_id res chain seq x y z
N MET A 1 -4.12 1.74 15.87
CA MET A 1 -4.78 0.42 15.92
C MET A 1 -4.78 -0.19 14.52
N VAL A 2 -4.36 -1.45 14.43
CA VAL A 2 -4.31 -2.15 13.15
C VAL A 2 -5.64 -2.87 12.92
N SER A 3 -6.30 -2.62 11.79
CA SER A 3 -7.54 -3.29 11.43
C SER A 3 -7.27 -4.69 10.87
N SER A 4 -8.31 -5.52 10.74
CA SER A 4 -8.15 -6.83 10.12
C SER A 4 -7.75 -6.70 8.64
N ILE A 5 -8.19 -5.63 7.96
CA ILE A 5 -7.82 -5.34 6.57
C ILE A 5 -6.32 -5.11 6.47
N THR A 6 -5.77 -4.19 7.28
CA THR A 6 -4.34 -3.87 7.22
C THR A 6 -3.48 -5.07 7.60
N THR A 7 -3.93 -5.88 8.55
CA THR A 7 -3.23 -7.11 8.94
C THR A 7 -3.16 -8.09 7.78
N LYS A 8 -4.26 -8.30 7.08
CA LYS A 8 -4.32 -9.20 5.92
C LYS A 8 -3.44 -8.71 4.78
N VAL A 9 -3.50 -7.40 4.50
CA VAL A 9 -2.68 -6.79 3.46
C VAL A 9 -1.19 -6.96 3.76
N LYS A 10 -0.77 -6.63 4.97
CA LYS A 10 0.64 -6.77 5.38
C LYS A 10 1.11 -8.22 5.26
N LYS A 11 0.28 -9.16 5.67
CA LYS A 11 0.61 -10.59 5.63
C LYS A 11 0.85 -11.08 4.20
N VAL A 12 -0.06 -10.71 3.29
CA VAL A 12 0.02 -11.09 1.89
C VAL A 12 1.28 -10.50 1.24
N ILE A 13 1.52 -9.21 1.45
CA ILE A 13 2.68 -8.54 0.86
C ILE A 13 3.99 -9.12 1.41
N SER A 14 4.04 -9.42 2.70
CA SER A 14 5.24 -10.00 3.33
C SER A 14 5.61 -11.36 2.76
N ARG A 15 4.61 -12.14 2.32
CA ARG A 15 4.86 -13.42 1.66
C ARG A 15 5.45 -13.24 0.26
N GLN A 16 4.93 -12.28 -0.49
CA GLN A 16 5.35 -12.04 -1.88
C GLN A 16 6.64 -11.22 -1.96
N ALA A 17 6.84 -10.30 -1.04
CA ALA A 17 7.98 -9.40 -1.02
C ALA A 17 8.41 -9.15 0.43
N PRO A 18 9.23 -10.03 1.03
CA PRO A 18 9.57 -9.94 2.46
C PRO A 18 10.23 -8.63 2.88
N ASN A 19 10.93 -7.97 1.97
CA ASN A 19 11.63 -6.71 2.27
C ASN A 19 10.82 -5.47 1.90
N ALA A 20 9.57 -5.63 1.52
CA ALA A 20 8.73 -4.51 1.15
C ALA A 20 8.35 -3.68 2.36
N LYS A 21 8.26 -2.37 2.14
CA LYS A 21 7.67 -1.44 3.12
C LYS A 21 6.23 -1.19 2.70
N VAL A 22 5.32 -1.28 3.65
CA VAL A 22 3.88 -1.10 3.41
C VAL A 22 3.39 0.06 4.26
N VAL A 23 2.75 1.03 3.62
CA VAL A 23 2.28 2.25 4.29
C VAL A 23 0.82 2.47 3.98
N LEU A 24 0.01 2.62 5.03
CA LEU A 24 -1.38 3.06 4.89
C LEU A 24 -1.39 4.57 4.82
N PHE A 25 -2.09 5.14 3.84
CA PHE A 25 -2.21 6.59 3.72
C PHE A 25 -3.66 6.97 3.37
N GLY A 26 -3.89 8.24 3.10
CA GLY A 26 -5.22 8.73 2.77
C GLY A 26 -6.14 8.83 4.00
N SER A 27 -7.45 8.86 3.77
CA SER A 27 -8.43 9.09 4.82
C SER A 27 -8.40 8.06 5.94
N ARG A 28 -8.08 6.79 5.61
CA ARG A 28 -7.99 5.73 6.62
C ARG A 28 -6.82 5.97 7.57
N ALA A 29 -5.74 6.55 7.09
CA ALA A 29 -4.60 6.90 7.92
C ALA A 29 -4.86 8.17 8.74
N ARG A 30 -5.57 9.14 8.16
CA ARG A 30 -5.89 10.39 8.84
C ARG A 30 -6.97 10.26 9.91
N GLY A 31 -7.73 9.16 9.90
CA GLY A 31 -8.81 8.95 10.87
C GLY A 31 -10.12 9.63 10.51
N ASN A 32 -10.27 10.11 9.27
CA ASN A 32 -11.49 10.77 8.82
C ASN A 32 -12.22 10.00 7.72
N ALA A 33 -11.99 8.67 7.67
CA ALA A 33 -12.61 7.82 6.68
C ALA A 33 -14.11 7.61 6.93
N GLN A 34 -14.84 7.46 5.83
CA GLN A 34 -16.22 7.01 5.85
C GLN A 34 -16.26 5.50 5.67
N PRO A 35 -17.39 4.82 5.94
CA PRO A 35 -17.46 3.36 5.77
C PRO A 35 -17.11 2.88 4.37
N ASP A 36 -17.37 3.69 3.34
CA ASP A 36 -17.08 3.35 1.95
C ASP A 36 -15.77 3.94 1.42
N SER A 37 -14.96 4.52 2.30
CA SER A 37 -13.64 5.07 1.89
C SER A 37 -12.68 3.97 1.48
N ASP A 38 -11.86 4.27 0.46
CA ASP A 38 -10.82 3.38 0.01
C ASP A 38 -9.74 3.16 1.09
N TRP A 39 -9.12 2.00 1.02
CA TRP A 39 -7.91 1.70 1.78
C TRP A 39 -6.72 1.97 0.88
N ASP A 40 -6.09 3.12 1.03
CA ASP A 40 -4.94 3.51 0.21
C ASP A 40 -3.66 2.93 0.81
N VAL A 41 -2.99 2.09 0.05
CA VAL A 41 -1.81 1.37 0.52
C VAL A 41 -0.65 1.62 -0.44
N LEU A 42 0.46 2.11 0.09
CA LEU A 42 1.70 2.27 -0.65
C LEU A 42 2.61 1.07 -0.37
N ILE A 43 3.10 0.45 -1.42
CA ILE A 43 3.98 -0.71 -1.33
C ILE A 43 5.30 -0.36 -2.01
N LEU A 44 6.38 -0.38 -1.24
CA LEU A 44 7.72 -0.08 -1.75
C LEU A 44 8.56 -1.36 -1.73
N VAL A 45 9.10 -1.70 -2.88
CA VAL A 45 9.87 -2.94 -3.03
C VAL A 45 11.33 -2.63 -3.37
N ASP A 46 12.22 -3.50 -2.89
CA ASP A 46 13.66 -3.38 -3.11
C ASP A 46 14.04 -4.09 -4.40
N LYS A 47 13.72 -3.44 -5.52
CA LYS A 47 14.00 -3.93 -6.87
C LYS A 47 14.48 -2.78 -7.74
N GLU A 48 15.15 -3.13 -8.85
CA GLU A 48 15.58 -2.13 -9.82
C GLU A 48 14.38 -1.52 -10.55
N ARG A 49 13.40 -2.35 -10.86
CA ARG A 49 12.18 -1.92 -11.55
C ARG A 49 11.05 -2.89 -11.27
N ILE A 50 9.84 -2.43 -11.48
CA ILE A 50 8.64 -3.24 -11.35
C ILE A 50 8.27 -3.79 -12.71
N THR A 51 8.13 -5.12 -12.79
CA THR A 51 7.69 -5.81 -13.99
C THR A 51 6.20 -6.11 -13.92
N ALA A 52 5.61 -6.53 -15.04
CA ALA A 52 4.22 -6.97 -15.06
C ALA A 52 3.98 -8.13 -14.08
N LYS A 53 4.96 -9.03 -13.99
CA LYS A 53 4.90 -10.15 -13.05
C LYS A 53 4.87 -9.68 -11.60
N ASP A 54 5.70 -8.72 -11.24
CA ASP A 54 5.72 -8.13 -9.90
C ASP A 54 4.37 -7.54 -9.55
N PHE A 55 3.80 -6.80 -10.48
CA PHE A 55 2.49 -6.19 -10.30
C PHE A 55 1.43 -7.25 -10.03
N GLU A 56 1.40 -8.32 -10.84
CA GLU A 56 0.47 -9.43 -10.64
C GLU A 56 0.65 -10.10 -9.28
N GLU A 57 1.88 -10.46 -8.95
CA GLU A 57 2.16 -11.23 -7.73
C GLU A 57 1.92 -10.43 -6.45
N ILE A 58 2.08 -9.12 -6.51
CA ILE A 58 1.95 -8.27 -5.31
C ILE A 58 0.56 -7.64 -5.23
N ASN A 59 0.12 -6.99 -6.30
CA ASN A 59 -1.16 -6.26 -6.26
C ASN A 59 -2.38 -7.16 -6.33
N TYR A 60 -2.32 -8.23 -7.09
CA TYR A 60 -3.48 -9.10 -7.28
C TYR A 60 -3.99 -9.70 -5.95
N PRO A 61 -3.14 -10.28 -5.11
CA PRO A 61 -3.61 -10.77 -3.80
C PRO A 61 -4.19 -9.69 -2.90
N VAL A 62 -3.72 -8.46 -3.04
CA VAL A 62 -4.28 -7.32 -2.29
C VAL A 62 -5.69 -7.00 -2.78
N PHE A 63 -5.91 -7.01 -4.08
CA PHE A 63 -7.25 -6.84 -4.63
C PHE A 63 -8.20 -7.94 -4.18
N GLU A 64 -7.71 -9.18 -4.09
CA GLU A 64 -8.51 -10.31 -3.62
C GLU A 64 -9.03 -10.09 -2.19
N ILE A 65 -8.21 -9.52 -1.32
CA ILE A 65 -8.65 -9.17 0.03
C ILE A 65 -9.83 -8.21 -0.02
N GLY A 66 -9.79 -7.24 -0.93
CA GLY A 66 -10.89 -6.30 -1.12
C GLY A 66 -12.18 -7.00 -1.52
N PHE A 67 -12.11 -7.92 -2.47
CA PHE A 67 -13.27 -8.70 -2.91
C PHE A 67 -13.83 -9.56 -1.78
N GLU A 68 -12.98 -10.23 -1.02
CA GLU A 68 -13.39 -11.10 0.07
C GLU A 68 -14.03 -10.36 1.23
N THR A 69 -13.61 -9.12 1.47
CA THR A 69 -14.05 -8.34 2.62
C THR A 69 -15.07 -7.26 2.26
N ASP A 70 -15.44 -7.18 0.98
CA ASP A 70 -16.33 -6.15 0.46
C ASP A 70 -15.82 -4.74 0.76
N GLN A 71 -14.50 -4.57 0.65
CA GLN A 71 -13.81 -3.29 0.85
C GLN A 71 -13.07 -2.91 -0.42
N TYR A 72 -12.85 -1.62 -0.62
CA TYR A 72 -12.09 -1.12 -1.75
C TYR A 72 -10.66 -0.84 -1.32
N ILE A 73 -9.72 -1.61 -1.87
CA ILE A 73 -8.30 -1.43 -1.55
C ILE A 73 -7.60 -0.92 -2.79
N SER A 74 -6.86 0.17 -2.65
CA SER A 74 -6.15 0.83 -3.73
C SER A 74 -4.65 0.76 -3.48
N PRO A 75 -3.96 -0.27 -4.00
CA PRO A 75 -2.52 -0.39 -3.84
C PRO A 75 -1.77 0.46 -4.85
N LYS A 76 -0.69 1.10 -4.41
CA LYS A 76 0.26 1.82 -5.23
C LYS A 76 1.62 1.14 -5.07
N LEU A 77 2.18 0.63 -6.14
CA LEU A 77 3.42 -0.14 -6.12
C LEU A 77 4.55 0.64 -6.78
N TYR A 78 5.62 0.86 -6.03
CA TYR A 78 6.83 1.52 -6.52
C TYR A 78 8.06 0.79 -5.98
N THR A 79 9.19 0.96 -6.66
CA THR A 79 10.48 0.63 -6.04
C THR A 79 10.85 1.75 -5.06
N PHE A 80 11.78 1.47 -4.14
CA PHE A 80 12.28 2.52 -3.24
C PHE A 80 12.88 3.69 -4.03
N LYS A 81 13.59 3.38 -5.12
CA LYS A 81 14.19 4.42 -5.98
C LYS A 81 13.14 5.29 -6.64
N GLU A 82 12.09 4.68 -7.18
CA GLU A 82 11.01 5.42 -7.83
C GLU A 82 10.29 6.32 -6.82
N TRP A 83 10.10 5.83 -5.61
CA TRP A 83 9.47 6.62 -4.56
C TRP A 83 10.34 7.82 -4.18
N GLU A 84 11.63 7.58 -3.95
CA GLU A 84 12.57 8.63 -3.61
C GLU A 84 12.69 9.69 -4.70
N ALA A 85 12.57 9.30 -5.96
CA ALA A 85 12.58 10.22 -7.08
C ALA A 85 11.39 11.21 -7.06
N ARG A 86 10.34 10.89 -6.30
CA ARG A 86 9.14 11.71 -6.18
C ARG A 86 9.15 12.61 -4.95
N LYS A 87 10.25 12.71 -4.23
CA LYS A 87 10.33 13.42 -2.94
C LYS A 87 9.94 14.89 -2.97
N PHE A 88 9.94 15.51 -4.13
CA PHE A 88 9.54 16.91 -4.28
C PHE A 88 8.05 17.08 -4.60
N THR A 89 7.31 15.99 -4.77
CA THR A 89 5.89 16.05 -5.11
C THR A 89 5.04 16.20 -3.85
N PRO A 90 3.86 16.83 -3.97
CA PRO A 90 2.90 16.89 -2.85
C PRO A 90 2.47 15.50 -2.37
N PHE A 91 2.29 14.56 -3.29
CA PHE A 91 1.90 13.20 -2.96
C PHE A 91 2.92 12.55 -2.00
N TYR A 92 4.21 12.59 -2.35
CA TYR A 92 5.27 12.06 -1.50
C TYR A 92 5.23 12.71 -0.10
N LYS A 93 5.17 14.04 -0.08
CA LYS A 93 5.19 14.79 1.18
C LYS A 93 4.00 14.45 2.07
N ASN A 94 2.82 14.31 1.48
CA ASN A 94 1.62 13.97 2.23
C ASN A 94 1.70 12.56 2.81
N VAL A 95 2.16 11.60 2.02
CA VAL A 95 2.29 10.22 2.48
C VAL A 95 3.33 10.10 3.59
N GLU A 96 4.48 10.78 3.44
CA GLU A 96 5.51 10.75 4.47
C GLU A 96 5.05 11.40 5.78
N ARG A 97 4.21 12.42 5.70
CA ARG A 97 3.66 13.09 6.88
C ARG A 97 2.53 12.31 7.56
N GLU A 98 1.63 11.75 6.78
CA GLU A 98 0.39 11.14 7.28
C GLU A 98 0.41 9.62 7.33
N GLY A 99 1.32 9.00 6.60
CA GLY A 99 1.33 7.55 6.43
C GLY A 99 1.60 6.78 7.71
N ILE A 100 0.98 5.61 7.81
CA ILE A 100 1.17 4.69 8.92
C ILE A 100 1.89 3.45 8.38
N ILE A 101 3.08 3.19 8.89
CA ILE A 101 3.86 2.01 8.48
C ILE A 101 3.20 0.77 9.09
N LEU A 102 2.87 -0.17 8.23
CA LEU A 102 2.24 -1.42 8.65
C LEU A 102 3.25 -2.51 8.98
#